data_6ad07b1c04003ee9794561bbac5792a6
#
_entry.id   6ad07b1c04003ee9794561bbac5792a6
#
_cell.length_a   1.000
_cell.length_b   1.000
_cell.length_c   1.000
_cell.angle_alpha   90.00
_cell.angle_beta   90.00
_cell.angle_gamma   90.00
#
_symmetry.space_group_name_H-M   'P 1'
#
loop_
_entity.id
_entity.type
_entity.pdbx_description
1 polymer ?
#
loop_
_entity_poly.entity_id
_entity_poly.type
_entity_poly.pdbx_seq_one_letter_code
_entity_poly.pdbx_strand_id
1 'polypeptide(L)'
;MKAAAIYRTGSAEELRCIDLPEPRTGPNDIRVKTAAAAVNPVDIKTRSGFLGLDLVFPSVLGWDVSGTVEAIGSAVTRFRVGDAVMGMIAQPVREQGTYAEFVSAPEELFAPVPAGLA
;
A
#
# COMPACT_ATOMS: atom_id res chain seq x y z
N MET A 1 -7.42 3.08 -10.71
CA MET A 1 -7.44 3.73 -9.38
C MET A 1 -6.47 4.90 -9.32
N LYS A 2 -6.71 5.84 -8.44
CA LYS A 2 -5.78 6.93 -8.18
C LYS A 2 -4.69 6.48 -7.23
N ALA A 3 -3.45 6.88 -7.51
CA ALA A 3 -2.29 6.59 -6.67
C ALA A 3 -1.30 7.76 -6.74
N ALA A 4 -0.53 7.94 -5.68
CA ALA A 4 0.59 8.88 -5.66
C ALA A 4 1.88 8.10 -5.90
N ALA A 5 2.54 8.39 -7.02
CA ALA A 5 3.68 7.62 -7.50
C ALA A 5 4.78 8.50 -8.08
N ILE A 6 5.96 7.92 -8.21
CA ILE A 6 7.10 8.54 -8.88
C ILE A 6 7.48 7.74 -10.12
N TYR A 7 7.93 8.43 -11.15
CA TYR A 7 8.50 7.83 -12.37
C TYR A 7 10.02 7.80 -12.34
N ARG A 8 10.62 8.54 -11.40
CA ARG A 8 12.05 8.58 -11.12
C ARG A 8 12.26 9.09 -9.70
N THR A 9 13.41 8.79 -9.13
CA THR A 9 13.79 9.37 -7.83
C THR A 9 14.15 10.86 -7.99
N GLY A 10 13.98 11.63 -6.94
CA GLY A 10 14.27 13.06 -6.95
C GLY A 10 13.54 13.82 -5.85
N SER A 11 13.27 15.08 -6.13
CA SER A 11 12.60 16.01 -5.20
C SER A 11 11.12 15.68 -5.02
N ALA A 12 10.48 16.39 -4.10
CA ALA A 12 9.05 16.22 -3.81
C ALA A 12 8.17 16.41 -5.04
N GLU A 13 8.60 17.22 -6.00
CA GLU A 13 7.85 17.47 -7.24
C GLU A 13 7.74 16.24 -8.14
N GLU A 14 8.57 15.22 -7.94
CA GLU A 14 8.49 13.96 -8.68
C GLU A 14 7.27 13.13 -8.28
N LEU A 15 6.70 13.37 -7.09
CA LEU A 15 5.52 12.67 -6.62
C LEU A 15 4.28 13.23 -7.32
N ARG A 16 3.58 12.36 -8.05
CA ARG A 16 2.42 12.73 -8.87
C ARG A 16 1.23 11.83 -8.59
N CYS A 17 0.04 12.40 -8.70
CA CYS A 17 -1.18 11.62 -8.71
C CYS A 17 -1.41 11.08 -10.12
N ILE A 18 -1.48 9.75 -10.24
CA ILE A 18 -1.64 9.07 -11.52
C ILE A 18 -2.76 8.04 -11.45
N ASP A 19 -3.23 7.59 -12.61
CA ASP A 19 -4.15 6.48 -12.72
C ASP A 19 -3.38 5.18 -12.96
N LEU A 20 -3.70 4.17 -12.20
CA LEU A 20 -3.13 2.83 -12.33
C LEU A 20 -4.24 1.78 -12.31
N PRO A 21 -3.99 0.59 -12.90
CA PRO A 21 -4.89 -0.54 -12.70
C PRO A 21 -5.02 -0.88 -11.22
N GLU A 22 -6.15 -1.42 -10.82
CA GLU A 22 -6.31 -1.96 -9.48
C GLU A 22 -5.31 -3.10 -9.25
N PRO A 23 -4.79 -3.25 -8.00
CA PRO A 23 -3.79 -4.28 -7.72
C PRO A 23 -4.38 -5.68 -7.86
N ARG A 24 -3.54 -6.63 -8.26
CA ARG A 24 -3.91 -8.04 -8.25
C ARG A 24 -3.99 -8.54 -6.82
N THR A 25 -4.98 -9.40 -6.57
CA THR A 25 -5.16 -10.06 -5.28
C THR A 25 -4.82 -11.53 -5.44
N GLY A 26 -3.66 -11.92 -4.92
CA GLY A 26 -3.23 -13.31 -4.93
C GLY A 26 -4.00 -14.17 -3.94
N PRO A 27 -3.73 -15.51 -3.92
CA PRO A 27 -4.49 -16.44 -3.07
C PRO A 27 -4.44 -16.11 -1.58
N ASN A 28 -3.30 -15.59 -1.10
CA ASN A 28 -3.10 -15.27 0.33
C ASN A 28 -3.25 -13.79 0.63
N ASP A 29 -3.65 -12.99 -0.35
CA ASP A 29 -3.73 -11.55 -0.23
C ASP A 29 -5.12 -11.10 0.18
N ILE A 30 -5.17 -9.98 0.91
CA ILE A 30 -6.38 -9.20 1.04
C ILE A 30 -6.22 -7.91 0.24
N ARG A 31 -7.31 -7.45 -0.35
CA ARG A 31 -7.37 -6.13 -0.99
C ARG A 31 -8.09 -5.18 -0.05
N VAL A 32 -7.41 -4.10 0.28
CA VAL A 32 -7.90 -3.10 1.22
C VAL A 32 -8.28 -1.84 0.46
N LYS A 33 -9.50 -1.36 0.69
CA LYS A 33 -9.89 -0.01 0.29
C LYS A 33 -9.31 0.95 1.30
N THR A 34 -8.35 1.77 0.88
CA THR A 34 -7.56 2.64 1.74
C THR A 34 -8.43 3.73 2.35
N ALA A 35 -8.44 3.82 3.67
CA ALA A 35 -9.00 4.95 4.40
C ALA A 35 -7.92 5.98 4.73
N ALA A 36 -6.73 5.52 5.11
CA ALA A 36 -5.61 6.38 5.43
C ALA A 36 -4.29 5.66 5.16
N ALA A 37 -3.28 6.42 4.78
CA ALA A 37 -1.90 5.97 4.65
C ALA A 37 -0.99 7.00 5.32
N ALA A 38 -0.02 6.53 6.09
CA ALA A 38 0.89 7.41 6.80
C ALA A 38 2.11 7.75 5.94
N VAL A 39 2.65 8.94 6.14
CA VAL A 39 3.93 9.35 5.56
C VAL A 39 5.02 9.11 6.59
N ASN A 40 6.02 8.34 6.22
CA ASN A 40 7.16 8.00 7.06
C ASN A 40 8.48 8.51 6.47
N PRO A 41 9.52 8.70 7.27
CA PRO A 41 10.84 9.10 6.76
C PRO A 41 11.37 8.16 5.67
N VAL A 42 11.06 6.86 5.73
CA VAL A 42 11.46 5.90 4.71
C VAL A 42 10.87 6.23 3.34
N ASP A 43 9.68 6.81 3.28
CA ASP A 43 9.05 7.21 2.01
C ASP A 43 9.83 8.33 1.36
N ILE A 44 10.28 9.31 2.15
CA ILE A 44 11.10 10.42 1.68
C ILE A 44 12.45 9.91 1.18
N LYS A 45 13.07 9.00 1.92
CA LYS A 45 14.35 8.39 1.53
C LYS A 45 14.23 7.56 0.25
N THR A 46 13.15 6.81 0.12
CA THR A 46 12.87 6.05 -1.10
C THR A 46 12.67 6.98 -2.29
N ARG A 47 11.85 8.00 -2.14
CA ARG A 47 11.58 8.98 -3.20
C ARG A 47 12.85 9.69 -3.65
N SER A 48 13.69 10.10 -2.72
CA SER A 48 14.90 10.88 -3.03
C SER A 48 16.01 10.04 -3.66
N GLY A 49 15.93 8.71 -3.58
CA GLY A 49 16.99 7.81 -4.02
C GLY A 49 18.09 7.58 -3.00
N PHE A 50 17.94 8.10 -1.78
CA PHE A 50 18.93 7.99 -0.71
C PHE A 50 19.30 6.54 -0.37
N LEU A 51 18.29 5.63 -0.45
CA LEU A 51 18.49 4.23 -0.11
C LEU A 51 19.14 3.42 -1.25
N GLY A 52 19.25 3.99 -2.45
CA GLY A 52 19.83 3.30 -3.61
C GLY A 52 19.08 2.04 -4.04
N LEU A 53 17.77 1.99 -3.82
CA LEU A 53 16.94 0.83 -4.16
C LEU A 53 16.64 0.77 -5.66
N ASP A 54 16.59 -0.44 -6.19
CA ASP A 54 16.10 -0.70 -7.55
C ASP A 54 14.58 -0.71 -7.54
N LEU A 55 13.99 0.41 -7.91
CA LEU A 55 12.54 0.56 -7.96
C LEU A 55 12.00 0.22 -9.35
N VAL A 56 10.81 -0.36 -9.38
CA VAL A 56 10.04 -0.51 -10.62
C VAL A 56 9.16 0.71 -10.79
N PHE A 57 9.30 1.41 -11.90
CA PHE A 57 8.53 2.65 -12.14
C PHE A 57 7.33 2.41 -13.07
N PRO A 58 6.19 3.09 -12.88
CA PRO A 58 5.93 4.01 -11.79
C PRO A 58 5.89 3.29 -10.44
N SER A 59 6.49 3.90 -9.43
CA SER A 59 6.55 3.33 -8.08
C SER A 59 5.60 4.07 -7.14
N VAL A 60 4.62 3.37 -6.62
CA VAL A 60 3.71 3.89 -5.60
C VAL A 60 4.42 3.82 -4.25
N LEU A 61 4.51 4.95 -3.56
CA LEU A 61 5.15 5.02 -2.25
C LEU A 61 4.17 4.65 -1.14
N GLY A 62 4.70 4.54 0.07
CA GLY A 62 3.92 4.31 1.27
C GLY A 62 4.11 2.91 1.85
N TRP A 63 4.17 2.85 3.18
CA TRP A 63 4.37 1.62 3.93
C TRP A 63 3.16 1.24 4.76
N ASP A 64 2.52 2.23 5.41
CA ASP A 64 1.43 2.01 6.35
C ASP A 64 0.09 2.28 5.70
N VAL A 65 -0.88 1.46 6.03
CA VAL A 65 -2.25 1.60 5.53
C VAL A 65 -3.25 1.17 6.59
N SER A 66 -4.38 1.84 6.60
CA SER A 66 -5.60 1.36 7.26
C SER A 66 -6.78 1.50 6.31
N GLY A 67 -7.73 0.63 6.44
CA GLY A 67 -8.91 0.65 5.58
C GLY A 67 -9.82 -0.54 5.82
N THR A 68 -10.62 -0.84 4.83
CA THR A 68 -11.61 -1.90 4.88
C THR A 68 -11.28 -2.96 3.84
N VAL A 69 -11.36 -4.23 4.23
CA VAL A 69 -11.17 -5.34 3.32
C VAL A 69 -12.27 -5.32 2.27
N GLU A 70 -11.90 -5.23 1.00
CA GLU A 70 -12.81 -5.19 -0.14
C GLU A 70 -12.91 -6.55 -0.83
N ALA A 71 -11.81 -7.28 -0.87
CA ALA A 71 -11.73 -8.60 -1.49
C ALA A 71 -10.67 -9.45 -0.80
N ILE A 72 -10.83 -10.75 -0.86
CA ILE A 72 -9.89 -11.70 -0.27
C ILE A 72 -9.50 -12.77 -1.29
N GLY A 73 -8.27 -13.24 -1.20
CA GLY A 73 -7.80 -14.37 -1.99
C GLY A 73 -8.39 -15.69 -1.49
N SER A 74 -8.32 -16.71 -2.34
CA SER A 74 -8.96 -18.00 -2.08
C SER A 74 -8.44 -18.76 -0.85
N ALA A 75 -7.21 -18.47 -0.42
CA ALA A 75 -6.58 -19.11 0.74
C ALA A 75 -6.62 -18.25 2.01
N VAL A 76 -7.22 -17.07 1.97
CA VAL A 76 -7.34 -16.17 3.11
C VAL A 76 -8.29 -16.75 4.15
N THR A 77 -7.85 -16.80 5.42
CA THR A 77 -8.64 -17.34 6.53
C THR A 77 -8.83 -16.36 7.69
N ARG A 78 -7.98 -15.33 7.80
CA ARG A 78 -7.96 -14.42 8.96
C ARG A 78 -8.93 -13.27 8.87
N PHE A 79 -9.32 -12.90 7.65
CA PHE A 79 -10.14 -11.71 7.40
C PHE A 79 -11.30 -12.04 6.47
N ARG A 80 -12.33 -11.18 6.54
CA ARG A 80 -13.51 -11.21 5.66
C ARG A 80 -13.70 -9.84 5.04
N VAL A 81 -14.38 -9.82 3.91
CA VAL A 81 -14.83 -8.57 3.30
C VAL A 81 -15.65 -7.76 4.32
N GLY A 82 -15.31 -6.49 4.47
CA GLY A 82 -15.92 -5.59 5.43
C GLY A 82 -15.13 -5.37 6.70
N ASP A 83 -14.12 -6.19 6.99
CA ASP A 83 -13.28 -6.01 8.18
C ASP A 83 -12.44 -4.73 8.10
N ALA A 84 -12.36 -4.02 9.21
CA ALA A 84 -11.44 -2.90 9.35
C ALA A 84 -10.05 -3.42 9.72
N VAL A 85 -9.05 -3.05 8.93
CA VAL A 85 -7.68 -3.56 9.07
C VAL A 85 -6.64 -2.44 9.02
N MET A 86 -5.48 -2.72 9.60
CA MET A 86 -4.30 -1.87 9.52
C MET A 86 -3.08 -2.73 9.26
N GLY A 87 -2.07 -2.18 8.61
CA GLY A 87 -0.86 -2.95 8.32
C GLY A 87 0.28 -2.11 7.78
N MET A 88 1.46 -2.73 7.74
CA MET A 88 2.66 -2.21 7.12
C MET A 88 3.11 -3.20 6.05
N ILE A 89 3.20 -2.76 4.81
CA ILE A 89 3.45 -3.65 3.68
C ILE A 89 4.87 -3.59 3.11
N ALA A 90 5.75 -2.78 3.72
CA ALA A 90 7.16 -2.66 3.31
C ALA A 90 7.31 -2.37 1.80
N GLN A 91 6.83 -1.24 1.36
CA GLN A 91 6.76 -0.84 -0.05
C GLN A 91 8.04 -1.08 -0.87
N PRO A 92 9.28 -0.85 -0.39
CA PRO A 92 10.45 -1.04 -1.24
C PRO A 92 10.66 -2.47 -1.78
N VAL A 93 10.07 -3.47 -1.12
CA VAL A 93 10.13 -4.86 -1.59
C VAL A 93 8.90 -5.26 -2.39
N ARG A 94 8.01 -4.29 -2.67
CA ARG A 94 6.79 -4.47 -3.45
C ARG A 94 6.73 -3.42 -4.55
N GLU A 95 6.08 -3.75 -5.63
CA GLU A 95 5.89 -2.83 -6.75
C GLU A 95 4.99 -1.67 -6.39
N GLN A 96 4.07 -1.87 -5.44
CA GLN A 96 3.08 -0.89 -5.06
C GLN A 96 3.07 -0.64 -3.57
N GLY A 97 3.12 0.63 -3.19
CA GLY A 97 2.97 1.09 -1.81
C GLY A 97 1.53 1.44 -1.47
N THR A 98 1.37 2.13 -0.35
CA THR A 98 0.06 2.39 0.24
C THR A 98 -0.60 3.69 -0.17
N TYR A 99 0.08 4.55 -0.94
CA TYR A 99 -0.49 5.81 -1.43
C TYR A 99 -1.39 5.57 -2.64
N ALA A 100 -2.41 4.74 -2.46
CA ALA A 100 -3.33 4.34 -3.51
C ALA A 100 -4.71 4.05 -2.94
N GLU A 101 -5.73 4.12 -3.77
CA GLU A 101 -7.11 3.84 -3.35
C GLU A 101 -7.30 2.40 -2.88
N PHE A 102 -6.55 1.46 -3.47
CA PHE A 102 -6.59 0.05 -3.12
C PHE A 102 -5.17 -0.49 -2.94
N VAL A 103 -5.02 -1.37 -1.95
CA VAL A 103 -3.75 -2.03 -1.63
C VAL A 103 -4.01 -3.52 -1.51
N SER A 104 -3.23 -4.34 -2.20
CA SER A 104 -3.26 -5.80 -2.02
C SER A 104 -1.93 -6.28 -1.47
N ALA A 105 -1.99 -7.05 -0.40
CA ALA A 105 -0.81 -7.63 0.24
C ALA A 105 -1.21 -8.88 1.04
N PRO A 106 -0.22 -9.73 1.42
CA PRO A 106 -0.52 -10.92 2.21
C PRO A 106 -1.25 -10.60 3.50
N GLU A 107 -2.24 -11.42 3.83
CA GLU A 107 -3.07 -11.23 5.04
C GLU A 107 -2.24 -11.16 6.32
N GLU A 108 -1.11 -11.85 6.36
CA GLU A 108 -0.22 -11.88 7.54
C GLU A 108 0.40 -10.54 7.90
N LEU A 109 0.40 -9.57 6.98
CA LEU A 109 0.92 -8.23 7.21
C LEU A 109 -0.09 -7.31 7.89
N PHE A 110 -1.31 -7.78 8.10
CA PHE A 110 -2.40 -6.97 8.62
C PHE A 110 -2.87 -7.45 9.99
N ALA A 111 -3.43 -6.51 10.74
CA ALA A 111 -4.11 -6.76 12.00
C ALA A 111 -5.49 -6.11 11.97
N PRO A 112 -6.46 -6.63 12.74
CA PRO A 112 -7.75 -5.96 12.86
C PRO A 112 -7.60 -4.64 13.60
N VAL A 113 -8.34 -3.62 13.18
CA VAL A 113 -8.44 -2.37 13.91
C VAL A 113 -9.30 -2.63 15.17
N PRO A 114 -8.81 -2.28 16.38
CA PRO A 114 -9.60 -2.48 17.59
C PRO A 114 -10.93 -1.75 17.56
N ALA A 115 -11.97 -2.37 18.12
CA ALA A 115 -13.28 -1.75 18.22
C ALA A 115 -13.19 -0.42 19.00
N GLY A 116 -13.85 0.62 18.50
CA GLY A 116 -13.84 1.95 19.12
C GLY A 116 -12.66 2.82 18.73
N LEU A 117 -11.71 2.32 17.97
CA LEU A 117 -10.65 3.12 17.37
C LEU A 117 -11.11 3.62 16.00
N ALA A 118 -11.13 4.90 15.85
CA ALA A 118 -11.56 5.53 14.61
C ALA A 118 -10.50 5.42 13.50
#